data_9e2c7ec66835d30c6aa7a26634a88574
#
_entry.id   9e2c7ec66835d30c6aa7a26634a88574
#
_cell.length_a   1.000
_cell.length_b   1.000
_cell.length_c   1.000
_cell.angle_alpha   90.00
_cell.angle_beta   90.00
_cell.angle_gamma   90.00
#
_symmetry.space_group_name_H-M   'P 1'
#
loop_
_entity.id
_entity.type
_entity.pdbx_description
1 polymer ?
#
loop_
_entity_poly.entity_id
_entity_poly.type
_entity_poly.pdbx_seq_one_letter_code
_entity_poly.pdbx_strand_id
1 'polypeptide(L)'
;MMNRRDFLKILGLFALSPKKIYAQNSKTKEAVIIGAGIIGCSIAYELSKRGVKVTLIDKNAPGSACSGSSFSWINATYPKKPYSYNLFSQLGINAFHLMQRELSLDIKWNGSLEWSSAMKDQEKLIESVNELQSYPKYTPTSVIGHKKAKRLEPYINFKGNENIIFSKADGA
;
A
#
# COMPACT_ATOMS: atom_id res chain seq x y z
N MET A 1 4.56 30.55 -4.76
CA MET A 1 4.47 29.14 -4.32
C MET A 1 3.80 29.13 -2.97
N MET A 2 2.61 28.56 -2.83
CA MET A 2 1.84 28.53 -1.59
C MET A 2 2.52 27.55 -0.61
N ASN A 3 2.86 28.00 0.59
CA ASN A 3 3.51 27.13 1.56
C ASN A 3 2.47 26.26 2.31
N ARG A 4 2.95 25.22 3.00
CA ARG A 4 2.11 24.23 3.70
C ARG A 4 1.23 24.86 4.80
N ARG A 5 1.70 25.93 5.44
CA ARG A 5 0.95 26.68 6.46
C ARG A 5 -0.22 27.47 5.87
N ASP A 6 -0.02 28.07 4.70
CA ASP A 6 -1.06 28.87 4.05
C ASP A 6 -2.16 27.97 3.49
N PHE A 7 -1.78 26.79 3.00
CA PHE A 7 -2.74 25.74 2.61
C PHE A 7 -3.62 25.31 3.79
N LEU A 8 -3.03 25.07 4.96
CA LEU A 8 -3.79 24.68 6.17
C LEU A 8 -4.69 25.81 6.69
N LYS A 9 -4.28 27.08 6.58
CA LYS A 9 -5.13 28.22 6.93
C LYS A 9 -6.35 28.34 6.00
N ILE A 10 -6.14 28.13 4.71
CA ILE A 10 -7.23 28.14 3.72
C ILE A 10 -8.20 26.96 3.99
N LEU A 11 -7.69 25.78 4.29
CA LEU A 11 -8.52 24.63 4.67
C LEU A 11 -9.33 24.91 5.95
N GLY A 12 -8.72 25.54 6.95
CA GLY A 12 -9.38 25.94 8.19
C GLY A 12 -10.48 27.00 7.98
N LEU A 13 -10.30 27.94 7.07
CA LEU A 13 -11.28 28.93 6.69
C LEU A 13 -12.50 28.30 5.99
N PHE A 14 -12.30 27.27 5.17
CA PHE A 14 -13.40 26.50 4.56
C PHE A 14 -14.18 25.69 5.60
N ALA A 15 -13.52 25.17 6.63
CA ALA A 15 -14.16 24.43 7.71
C ALA A 15 -15.03 25.32 8.64
N LEU A 16 -14.72 26.62 8.72
CA LEU A 16 -15.45 27.59 9.54
C LEU A 16 -16.57 28.31 8.77
N SER A 17 -16.74 28.03 7.51
CA SER A 17 -17.81 28.63 6.71
C SER A 17 -19.17 28.00 7.08
N PRO A 18 -20.12 28.74 7.68
CA PRO A 18 -21.40 28.18 8.14
C PRO A 18 -22.41 27.97 7.00
N LYS A 19 -21.96 27.88 5.76
CA LYS A 19 -22.82 27.43 4.69
C LYS A 19 -23.13 25.96 4.93
N LYS A 20 -24.27 25.68 5.59
CA LYS A 20 -24.95 24.41 5.48
C LYS A 20 -25.03 24.08 3.99
N ILE A 21 -24.13 23.24 3.51
CA ILE A 21 -24.32 22.56 2.24
C ILE A 21 -25.52 21.67 2.48
N TYR A 22 -26.73 22.19 2.25
CA TYR A 22 -27.89 21.34 2.14
C TYR A 22 -27.58 20.42 0.96
N ALA A 23 -27.24 19.18 1.29
CA ALA A 23 -27.35 18.11 0.31
C ALA A 23 -28.81 18.11 -0.12
N GLN A 24 -29.09 18.81 -1.22
CA GLN A 24 -30.38 18.76 -1.88
C GLN A 24 -30.63 17.28 -2.13
N ASN A 25 -31.80 16.81 -1.84
CA ASN A 25 -32.29 15.43 -1.93
C ASN A 25 -32.25 14.92 -3.38
N SER A 26 -31.11 15.02 -4.06
CA SER A 26 -30.88 14.39 -5.34
C SER A 26 -30.63 12.90 -5.07
N LYS A 27 -31.38 12.05 -5.71
CA LYS A 27 -31.23 10.58 -5.63
C LYS A 27 -29.83 10.09 -6.01
N THR A 28 -28.99 10.96 -6.55
CA THR A 28 -27.63 10.68 -6.97
C THR A 28 -26.62 11.37 -6.04
N LYS A 29 -25.81 10.57 -5.35
CA LYS A 29 -24.69 11.10 -4.57
C LYS A 29 -23.56 11.49 -5.53
N GLU A 30 -22.95 12.65 -5.29
CA GLU A 30 -21.81 13.13 -6.08
C GLU A 30 -20.58 13.31 -5.18
N ALA A 31 -19.40 13.03 -5.70
CA ALA A 31 -18.13 13.22 -5.02
C ALA A 31 -17.08 13.79 -5.97
N VAL A 32 -16.25 14.69 -5.46
CA VAL A 32 -15.06 15.20 -6.15
C VAL A 32 -13.82 14.71 -5.40
N ILE A 33 -12.89 14.08 -6.12
CA ILE A 33 -11.63 13.57 -5.58
C ILE A 33 -10.51 14.36 -6.23
N ILE A 34 -9.60 14.90 -5.42
CA ILE A 34 -8.44 15.66 -5.87
C ILE A 34 -7.19 14.79 -5.68
N GLY A 35 -6.54 14.47 -6.79
CA GLY A 35 -5.35 13.63 -6.88
C GLY A 35 -5.65 12.26 -7.49
N ALA A 36 -5.14 12.01 -8.70
CA ALA A 36 -5.26 10.75 -9.43
C ALA A 36 -4.05 9.83 -9.23
N GLY A 37 -3.52 9.78 -8.01
CA GLY A 37 -2.61 8.74 -7.56
C GLY A 37 -3.37 7.47 -7.16
N ILE A 38 -2.65 6.43 -6.71
CA ILE A 38 -3.25 5.14 -6.35
C ILE A 38 -4.38 5.27 -5.31
N ILE A 39 -4.25 6.17 -4.34
CA ILE A 39 -5.26 6.38 -3.30
C ILE A 39 -6.51 7.01 -3.91
N GLY A 40 -6.37 8.10 -4.66
CA GLY A 40 -7.51 8.79 -5.27
C GLY A 40 -8.25 7.92 -6.29
N CYS A 41 -7.51 7.18 -7.11
CA CYS A 41 -8.10 6.23 -8.06
C CYS A 41 -8.86 5.09 -7.35
N SER A 42 -8.30 4.54 -6.26
CA SER A 42 -8.97 3.49 -5.48
C SER A 42 -10.26 3.98 -4.82
N ILE A 43 -10.24 5.20 -4.27
CA ILE A 43 -11.45 5.82 -3.68
C ILE A 43 -12.48 6.08 -4.78
N ALA A 44 -12.07 6.62 -5.93
CA ALA A 44 -12.96 6.88 -7.06
C ALA A 44 -13.65 5.60 -7.54
N TYR A 45 -12.86 4.53 -7.69
CA TYR A 45 -13.36 3.23 -8.10
C TYR A 45 -14.39 2.68 -7.12
N GLU A 46 -14.07 2.65 -5.84
CA GLU A 46 -14.96 2.13 -4.80
C GLU A 46 -16.26 2.94 -4.63
N LEU A 47 -16.19 4.25 -4.77
CA LEU A 47 -17.38 5.10 -4.74
C LEU A 47 -18.25 4.89 -5.99
N SER A 48 -17.63 4.77 -7.16
CA SER A 48 -18.36 4.51 -8.42
C SER A 48 -19.09 3.17 -8.38
N LYS A 49 -18.48 2.12 -7.82
CA LYS A 49 -19.14 0.81 -7.59
C LYS A 49 -20.38 0.93 -6.71
N ARG A 50 -20.42 1.91 -5.82
CA ARG A 50 -21.56 2.20 -4.93
C ARG A 50 -22.59 3.15 -5.55
N GLY A 51 -22.48 3.44 -6.85
CA GLY A 51 -23.42 4.33 -7.57
C GLY A 51 -23.23 5.81 -7.26
N VAL A 52 -22.10 6.22 -6.73
CA VAL A 52 -21.75 7.62 -6.56
C VAL A 52 -21.20 8.17 -7.88
N LYS A 53 -21.71 9.31 -8.33
CA LYS A 53 -21.13 10.02 -9.48
C LYS A 53 -19.82 10.68 -9.04
N VAL A 54 -18.69 10.19 -9.55
CA VAL A 54 -17.36 10.66 -9.14
C VAL A 54 -16.73 11.54 -10.21
N THR A 55 -16.18 12.67 -9.77
CA THR A 55 -15.27 13.49 -10.57
C THR A 55 -13.87 13.40 -9.96
N LEU A 56 -12.91 12.84 -10.72
CA LEU A 56 -11.51 12.74 -10.31
C LEU A 56 -10.70 13.83 -11.02
N ILE A 57 -9.98 14.64 -10.24
CA ILE A 57 -9.21 15.79 -10.74
C ILE A 57 -7.74 15.61 -10.33
N ASP A 58 -6.84 15.80 -11.30
CA ASP A 58 -5.40 15.92 -11.04
C ASP A 58 -4.82 17.09 -11.85
N LYS A 59 -3.76 17.68 -11.36
CA LYS A 59 -3.03 18.74 -12.08
C LYS A 59 -2.13 18.19 -13.19
N ASN A 60 -1.80 16.91 -13.14
CA ASN A 60 -0.90 16.22 -14.07
C ASN A 60 -1.57 14.91 -14.55
N ALA A 61 -0.84 14.13 -15.34
CA ALA A 61 -1.27 12.80 -15.72
C ALA A 61 -1.48 11.89 -14.50
N PRO A 62 -2.48 10.98 -14.52
CA PRO A 62 -2.70 10.03 -13.44
C PRO A 62 -1.43 9.25 -13.08
N GLY A 63 -1.18 9.09 -11.79
CA GLY A 63 -0.02 8.35 -11.29
C GLY A 63 1.34 9.03 -11.43
N SER A 64 1.44 10.20 -12.04
CA SER A 64 2.71 10.86 -12.38
C SER A 64 3.52 11.43 -11.19
N ALA A 65 2.96 11.39 -9.99
CA ALA A 65 3.64 11.84 -8.77
C ALA A 65 4.14 10.63 -7.95
N CYS A 66 3.87 10.61 -6.64
CA CYS A 66 4.34 9.56 -5.73
C CYS A 66 3.99 8.14 -6.19
N SER A 67 2.84 7.93 -6.82
CA SER A 67 2.45 6.59 -7.29
C SER A 67 3.37 6.09 -8.40
N GLY A 68 3.70 6.94 -9.39
CA GLY A 68 4.60 6.57 -10.48
C GLY A 68 6.07 6.49 -10.09
N SER A 69 6.46 7.10 -8.96
CA SER A 69 7.82 7.03 -8.40
C SER A 69 7.95 6.00 -7.28
N SER A 70 6.91 5.21 -7.06
CA SER A 70 6.87 4.22 -5.98
C SER A 70 7.63 2.97 -6.37
N PHE A 71 8.16 2.27 -5.37
CA PHE A 71 8.77 0.94 -5.52
C PHE A 71 7.77 -0.15 -5.91
N SER A 72 6.47 0.14 -5.83
CA SER A 72 5.34 -0.73 -6.22
C SER A 72 5.21 -2.03 -5.40
N TRP A 73 5.93 -2.19 -4.30
CA TRP A 73 5.86 -3.38 -3.47
C TRP A 73 4.56 -3.45 -2.67
N ILE A 74 3.71 -4.43 -2.99
CA ILE A 74 2.47 -4.74 -2.30
C ILE A 74 2.77 -5.77 -1.22
N ASN A 75 2.80 -5.35 0.05
CA ASN A 75 3.19 -6.23 1.14
C ASN A 75 2.42 -5.99 2.44
N ALA A 76 2.29 -7.05 3.23
CA ALA A 76 1.83 -7.01 4.63
C ALA A 76 2.79 -7.75 5.58
N THR A 77 3.85 -8.33 5.06
CA THR A 77 4.77 -9.21 5.75
C THR A 77 6.02 -8.49 6.24
N TYR A 78 6.38 -7.35 5.63
CA TYR A 78 7.39 -6.47 6.18
C TYR A 78 6.94 -5.93 7.55
N PRO A 79 7.88 -5.78 8.52
CA PRO A 79 7.55 -5.31 9.86
C PRO A 79 6.72 -4.03 9.88
N LYS A 80 5.43 -4.17 10.16
CA LYS A 80 4.47 -3.06 10.24
C LYS A 80 3.84 -3.04 11.63
N LYS A 81 4.24 -2.06 12.43
CA LYS A 81 3.75 -1.84 13.80
C LYS A 81 3.06 -0.47 13.88
N PRO A 82 2.01 -0.33 14.70
CA PRO A 82 1.34 -1.33 15.55
C PRO A 82 0.46 -2.30 14.74
N TYR A 83 -0.20 -3.22 15.44
CA TYR A 83 -1.10 -4.23 14.84
C TYR A 83 -2.14 -3.64 13.89
N SER A 84 -2.72 -2.49 14.21
CA SER A 84 -3.69 -1.80 13.33
C SER A 84 -3.10 -1.49 11.95
N TYR A 85 -1.85 -1.08 11.86
CA TYR A 85 -1.17 -0.83 10.58
C TYR A 85 -0.91 -2.14 9.81
N ASN A 86 -0.48 -3.19 10.53
CA ASN A 86 -0.32 -4.51 9.92
C ASN A 86 -1.65 -5.04 9.38
N LEU A 87 -2.74 -4.96 10.16
CA LEU A 87 -4.08 -5.37 9.73
C LEU A 87 -4.53 -4.61 8.47
N PHE A 88 -4.32 -3.29 8.43
CA PHE A 88 -4.62 -2.49 7.24
C PHE A 88 -3.87 -2.97 6.00
N SER A 89 -2.60 -3.31 6.15
CA SER A 89 -1.78 -3.83 5.05
C SER A 89 -2.28 -5.18 4.55
N GLN A 90 -2.70 -6.08 5.46
CA GLN A 90 -3.30 -7.37 5.08
C GLN A 90 -4.63 -7.19 4.34
N LEU A 91 -5.49 -6.28 4.82
CA LEU A 91 -6.73 -5.93 4.12
C LEU A 91 -6.43 -5.33 2.75
N GLY A 92 -5.37 -4.55 2.62
CA GLY A 92 -4.89 -4.00 1.36
C GLY A 92 -4.49 -5.08 0.35
N ILE A 93 -3.74 -6.11 0.75
CA ILE A 93 -3.42 -7.25 -0.11
C ILE A 93 -4.70 -7.92 -0.63
N ASN A 94 -5.67 -8.19 0.24
CA ASN A 94 -6.93 -8.79 -0.17
C ASN A 94 -7.70 -7.90 -1.16
N ALA A 95 -7.69 -6.58 -0.94
CA ALA A 95 -8.30 -5.61 -1.86
C ALA A 95 -7.61 -5.62 -3.23
N PHE A 96 -6.28 -5.70 -3.29
CA PHE A 96 -5.53 -5.81 -4.55
C PHE A 96 -5.85 -7.10 -5.30
N HIS A 97 -6.00 -8.23 -4.63
CA HIS A 97 -6.46 -9.48 -5.28
C HIS A 97 -7.86 -9.35 -5.88
N LEU A 98 -8.77 -8.64 -5.21
CA LEU A 98 -10.11 -8.36 -5.75
C LEU A 98 -10.02 -7.44 -6.97
N MET A 99 -9.33 -6.31 -6.84
CA MET A 99 -9.14 -5.34 -7.92
C MET A 99 -8.45 -5.96 -9.14
N GLN A 100 -7.47 -6.83 -8.94
CA GLN A 100 -6.80 -7.53 -10.03
C GLN A 100 -7.79 -8.35 -10.86
N ARG A 101 -8.71 -9.05 -10.21
CA ARG A 101 -9.75 -9.82 -10.91
C ARG A 101 -10.78 -8.93 -11.61
N GLU A 102 -11.19 -7.84 -10.96
CA GLU A 102 -12.22 -6.94 -11.48
C GLU A 102 -11.72 -6.05 -12.62
N LEU A 103 -10.47 -5.62 -12.56
CA LEU A 103 -9.88 -4.65 -13.48
C LEU A 103 -8.82 -5.27 -14.41
N SER A 104 -8.56 -6.57 -14.31
CA SER A 104 -7.52 -7.28 -15.07
C SER A 104 -6.13 -6.64 -14.91
N LEU A 105 -5.79 -6.25 -13.67
CA LEU A 105 -4.48 -5.63 -13.39
C LEU A 105 -3.35 -6.66 -13.52
N ASP A 106 -2.21 -6.22 -14.03
CA ASP A 106 -1.01 -7.07 -14.19
C ASP A 106 -0.14 -7.06 -12.92
N ILE A 107 -0.71 -7.56 -11.81
CA ILE A 107 0.03 -7.72 -10.56
C ILE A 107 0.69 -9.10 -10.51
N LYS A 108 1.98 -9.14 -10.24
CA LYS A 108 2.76 -10.38 -10.09
C LYS A 108 2.87 -10.74 -8.61
N TRP A 109 2.27 -11.84 -8.20
CA TRP A 109 2.31 -12.37 -6.82
C TRP A 109 3.43 -13.40 -6.66
N ASN A 110 4.66 -12.98 -6.93
CA ASN A 110 5.84 -13.85 -6.90
C ASN A 110 6.48 -13.96 -5.51
N GLY A 111 6.00 -13.16 -4.57
CA GLY A 111 6.58 -13.03 -3.24
C GLY A 111 7.73 -12.03 -3.22
N SER A 112 8.36 -11.90 -2.05
CA SER A 112 9.53 -11.06 -1.84
C SER A 112 10.61 -11.77 -1.02
N LEU A 113 11.85 -11.34 -1.20
CA LEU A 113 12.99 -11.75 -0.40
C LEU A 113 13.50 -10.53 0.37
N GLU A 114 13.74 -10.71 1.67
CA GLU A 114 14.32 -9.70 2.53
C GLU A 114 15.51 -10.28 3.30
N TRP A 115 16.62 -9.58 3.29
CA TRP A 115 17.84 -9.97 4.00
C TRP A 115 18.70 -8.75 4.33
N SER A 116 19.66 -8.93 5.23
CA SER A 116 20.71 -7.96 5.48
C SER A 116 22.09 -8.62 5.43
N SER A 117 23.08 -7.89 4.98
CA SER A 117 24.47 -8.35 5.02
C SER A 117 25.12 -8.15 6.38
N ALA A 118 24.56 -7.32 7.26
CA ALA A 118 25.04 -7.08 8.60
C ALA A 118 24.34 -8.01 9.60
N MET A 119 25.12 -8.79 10.36
CA MET A 119 24.60 -9.80 11.29
C MET A 119 23.60 -9.20 12.32
N LYS A 120 23.95 -8.06 12.91
CA LYS A 120 23.08 -7.36 13.86
C LYS A 120 21.71 -6.97 13.29
N ASP A 121 21.65 -6.64 12.01
CA ASP A 121 20.40 -6.26 11.35
C ASP A 121 19.61 -7.49 10.93
N GLN A 122 20.28 -8.60 10.66
CA GLN A 122 19.61 -9.89 10.43
C GLN A 122 18.86 -10.38 11.67
N GLU A 123 19.50 -10.29 12.84
CA GLU A 123 18.86 -10.66 14.13
C GLU A 123 17.62 -9.83 14.38
N LYS A 124 17.73 -8.49 14.26
CA LYS A 124 16.58 -7.59 14.41
C LYS A 124 15.45 -7.87 13.42
N LEU A 125 15.79 -8.20 12.19
CA LEU A 125 14.82 -8.53 11.17
C LEU A 125 14.04 -9.79 11.54
N ILE A 126 14.75 -10.84 11.97
CA ILE A 126 14.14 -12.10 12.42
C ILE A 126 13.26 -11.87 13.66
N GLU A 127 13.74 -11.14 14.66
CA GLU A 127 12.97 -10.80 15.85
C GLU A 127 11.67 -10.06 15.48
N SER A 128 11.77 -9.07 14.60
CA SER A 128 10.62 -8.29 14.13
C SER A 128 9.59 -9.15 13.40
N VAL A 129 10.04 -10.07 12.54
CA VAL A 129 9.16 -11.00 11.82
C VAL A 129 8.49 -11.98 12.80
N ASN A 130 9.25 -12.51 13.77
CA ASN A 130 8.71 -13.43 14.78
C ASN A 130 7.63 -12.76 15.64
N GLU A 131 7.85 -11.50 16.03
CA GLU A 131 6.85 -10.72 16.76
C GLU A 131 5.55 -10.57 15.95
N LEU A 132 5.67 -10.23 14.65
CA LEU A 132 4.51 -10.07 13.78
C LEU A 132 3.73 -11.36 13.55
N GLN A 133 4.40 -12.52 13.59
CA GLN A 133 3.72 -13.81 13.45
C GLN A 133 2.75 -14.11 14.61
N SER A 134 2.88 -13.41 15.73
CA SER A 134 1.89 -13.45 16.82
C SER A 134 0.59 -12.71 16.51
N TYR A 135 0.57 -11.86 15.49
CA TYR A 135 -0.61 -11.09 15.14
C TYR A 135 -1.69 -11.96 14.49
N PRO A 136 -2.96 -11.77 14.85
CA PRO A 136 -4.06 -12.46 14.21
C PRO A 136 -4.06 -12.25 12.68
N LYS A 137 -4.24 -13.34 11.94
CA LYS A 137 -4.28 -13.33 10.46
C LYS A 137 -2.97 -12.91 9.78
N TYR A 138 -1.86 -12.86 10.50
CA TYR A 138 -0.57 -12.60 9.88
C TYR A 138 -0.25 -13.68 8.84
N THR A 139 0.17 -13.25 7.64
CA THR A 139 0.58 -14.17 6.59
C THR A 139 1.98 -14.72 6.91
N PRO A 140 2.13 -16.04 7.07
CA PRO A 140 3.41 -16.63 7.45
C PRO A 140 4.52 -16.29 6.47
N THR A 141 5.66 -15.87 7.02
CA THR A 141 6.94 -15.81 6.31
C THR A 141 7.78 -17.02 6.66
N SER A 142 8.81 -17.28 5.89
CA SER A 142 9.74 -18.37 6.15
C SER A 142 11.17 -17.92 5.98
N VAL A 143 12.05 -18.37 6.87
CA VAL A 143 13.49 -18.27 6.63
C VAL A 143 13.89 -19.38 5.65
N ILE A 144 14.52 -19.01 4.56
CA ILE A 144 14.94 -19.93 3.50
C ILE A 144 16.46 -19.94 3.35
N GLY A 145 16.98 -21.11 2.96
CA GLY A 145 18.42 -21.25 2.68
C GLY A 145 18.82 -20.72 1.29
N HIS A 146 20.11 -20.45 1.13
CA HIS A 146 20.72 -19.89 -0.08
C HIS A 146 20.37 -20.61 -1.37
N LYS A 147 20.34 -21.95 -1.37
CA LYS A 147 19.97 -22.75 -2.56
C LYS A 147 18.57 -22.41 -3.07
N LYS A 148 17.61 -22.17 -2.15
CA LYS A 148 16.25 -21.79 -2.52
C LYS A 148 16.19 -20.33 -2.95
N ALA A 149 16.86 -19.42 -2.24
CA ALA A 149 16.92 -18.02 -2.59
C ALA A 149 17.56 -17.82 -3.99
N LYS A 150 18.67 -18.49 -4.26
CA LYS A 150 19.37 -18.43 -5.56
C LYS A 150 18.53 -18.99 -6.71
N ARG A 151 17.62 -19.92 -6.45
CA ARG A 151 16.66 -20.38 -7.49
C ARG A 151 15.57 -19.37 -7.76
N LEU A 152 15.15 -18.61 -6.75
CA LEU A 152 14.14 -17.54 -6.90
C LEU A 152 14.76 -16.34 -7.59
N GLU A 153 15.99 -15.96 -7.20
CA GLU A 153 16.70 -14.78 -7.71
C GLU A 153 18.12 -15.18 -8.18
N PRO A 154 18.25 -15.72 -9.40
CA PRO A 154 19.50 -16.25 -9.91
C PRO A 154 20.64 -15.23 -10.04
N TYR A 155 20.28 -13.95 -10.20
CA TYR A 155 21.26 -12.88 -10.43
C TYR A 155 21.74 -12.19 -9.15
N ILE A 156 21.11 -12.47 -8.00
CA ILE A 156 21.55 -11.92 -6.71
C ILE A 156 22.74 -12.75 -6.18
N ASN A 157 23.79 -12.06 -5.78
CA ASN A 157 24.96 -12.68 -5.16
C ASN A 157 24.85 -12.63 -3.64
N PHE A 158 24.24 -13.66 -3.06
CA PHE A 158 24.20 -13.85 -1.61
C PHE A 158 25.57 -14.28 -1.08
N LYS A 159 26.00 -13.71 0.07
CA LYS A 159 27.33 -13.99 0.66
C LYS A 159 27.43 -15.35 1.34
N GLY A 160 26.34 -16.02 1.60
CA GLY A 160 26.30 -17.36 2.17
C GLY A 160 26.00 -17.44 3.66
N ASN A 161 25.99 -16.33 4.36
CA ASN A 161 25.73 -16.24 5.80
C ASN A 161 24.45 -15.44 6.13
N GLU A 162 23.69 -15.02 5.13
CA GLU A 162 22.46 -14.28 5.35
C GLU A 162 21.29 -15.20 5.73
N ASN A 163 20.50 -14.75 6.69
CA ASN A 163 19.16 -15.24 6.89
C ASN A 163 18.22 -14.52 5.88
N ILE A 164 17.63 -15.29 5.00
CA ILE A 164 16.79 -14.76 3.92
C ILE A 164 15.34 -15.06 4.27
N ILE A 165 14.56 -14.01 4.45
CA ILE A 165 13.13 -14.11 4.73
C ILE A 165 12.40 -14.13 3.40
N PHE A 166 11.53 -15.10 3.21
CA PHE A 166 10.66 -15.22 2.05
C PHE A 166 9.19 -14.99 2.44
N SER A 167 8.58 -14.03 1.79
CA SER A 167 7.17 -13.64 1.95
C SER A 167 6.40 -13.98 0.69
N LYS A 168 5.73 -15.12 0.67
CA LYS A 168 5.05 -15.64 -0.52
C LYS A 168 3.84 -14.80 -0.96
N ALA A 169 3.21 -14.07 -0.06
CA ALA A 169 1.99 -13.33 -0.32
C ALA A 169 2.22 -11.93 -0.92
N ASP A 170 3.45 -11.51 -1.05
CA ASP A 170 3.79 -10.20 -1.56
C ASP A 170 3.73 -10.16 -3.09
N GLY A 171 3.46 -8.96 -3.63
CA GLY A 171 3.35 -8.71 -5.07
C GLY A 171 3.97 -7.39 -5.51
N ALA A 172 4.03 -7.18 -6.82
CA ALA A 172 4.48 -5.94 -7.46
C ALA A 172 3.78 -5.73 -8.81
#